data_c3620fa58244ef7e4bea8f98be7bffcf
#
_entry.id   c3620fa58244ef7e4bea8f98be7bffcf
#
_cell.length_a   1.000
_cell.length_b   1.000
_cell.length_c   1.000
_cell.angle_alpha   90.00
_cell.angle_beta   90.00
_cell.angle_gamma   90.00
#
_symmetry.space_group_name_H-M   'P 1'
#
loop_
_entity.id
_entity.type
_entity.pdbx_description
1 polymer ?
#
loop_
_entity_poly.entity_id
_entity_poly.type
_entity_poly.pdbx_seq_one_letter_code
_entity_poly.pdbx_strand_id
1 'polypeptide(L)'
;MTLQNKTAWITGASSGIGEALAYALSAHGVRLILSARRLEELERVRSRCANADQHRSLPLDLAAFDAEAVTQQALAEGGAIDLLIHSGGVSQRSTVAETDMAVQRRIMEINYFGAIALTHAVLPGMIARKSGHFVVISSLSGKISTPRRSAYAASKHALHGFFDALRAEVYGEGLRVTIVCPGYTKTNLSLHALTGDGGAHGQMDPTQAKGMTPEALAARICQAIEREEEELLVGGKEVLAVYLKRFWPSLYNRMIRRTKIT
;
A
#
# COMPACT_ATOMS: atom_id res chain seq x y z
N MET A 1 16.22 9.13 -6.77
CA MET A 1 17.15 8.94 -5.60
C MET A 1 17.90 7.62 -5.73
N THR A 2 19.06 7.43 -5.09
CA THR A 2 19.71 6.11 -4.98
C THR A 2 19.12 5.34 -3.81
N LEU A 3 18.87 4.04 -3.99
CA LEU A 3 18.31 3.17 -2.95
C LEU A 3 19.38 2.66 -1.97
N GLN A 4 20.61 2.47 -2.44
CA GLN A 4 21.70 1.90 -1.64
C GLN A 4 21.94 2.67 -0.33
N ASN A 5 22.12 1.96 0.76
CA ASN A 5 22.35 2.47 2.13
C ASN A 5 21.17 3.26 2.73
N LYS A 6 19.98 3.19 2.13
CA LYS A 6 18.75 3.76 2.68
C LYS A 6 18.11 2.84 3.71
N THR A 7 17.27 3.39 4.58
CA THR A 7 16.41 2.62 5.50
C THR A 7 14.96 2.76 5.04
N ALA A 8 14.31 1.64 4.77
CA ALA A 8 12.90 1.59 4.40
C ALA A 8 12.06 0.90 5.49
N TRP A 9 10.99 1.53 5.91
CA TRP A 9 9.97 0.92 6.75
C TRP A 9 8.77 0.52 5.89
N ILE A 10 8.45 -0.80 5.87
CA ILE A 10 7.40 -1.38 5.01
C ILE A 10 6.27 -1.91 5.88
N THR A 11 5.08 -1.35 5.77
CA THR A 11 3.88 -1.95 6.38
C THR A 11 3.26 -2.99 5.46
N GLY A 12 2.61 -4.02 6.03
CA GLY A 12 2.07 -5.13 5.24
C GLY A 12 3.14 -6.01 4.60
N ALA A 13 4.33 -6.07 5.21
CA ALA A 13 5.50 -6.76 4.68
C ALA A 13 5.42 -8.30 4.71
N SER A 14 4.42 -8.89 5.39
CA SER A 14 4.33 -10.36 5.58
C SER A 14 3.85 -11.14 4.35
N SER A 15 3.37 -10.48 3.30
CA SER A 15 2.87 -11.16 2.10
C SER A 15 2.73 -10.23 0.89
N GLY A 16 2.55 -10.82 -0.29
CA GLY A 16 2.17 -10.12 -1.51
C GLY A 16 3.11 -9.00 -1.94
N ILE A 17 2.58 -7.79 -2.16
CA ILE A 17 3.37 -6.65 -2.65
C ILE A 17 4.42 -6.22 -1.63
N GLY A 18 4.07 -6.15 -0.35
CA GLY A 18 5.02 -5.75 0.72
C GLY A 18 6.17 -6.74 0.88
N GLU A 19 5.91 -8.04 0.82
CA GLU A 19 6.93 -9.10 0.83
C GLU A 19 7.85 -9.00 -0.40
N ALA A 20 7.29 -8.85 -1.60
CA ALA A 20 8.08 -8.72 -2.82
C ALA A 20 8.94 -7.44 -2.81
N LEU A 21 8.42 -6.34 -2.26
CA LEU A 21 9.20 -5.11 -2.05
C LEU A 21 10.34 -5.31 -1.06
N ALA A 22 10.13 -6.08 0.02
CA ALA A 22 11.20 -6.39 0.96
C ALA A 22 12.37 -7.10 0.27
N TYR A 23 12.08 -8.11 -0.57
CA TYR A 23 13.12 -8.81 -1.33
C TYR A 23 13.81 -7.89 -2.35
N ALA A 24 13.05 -7.12 -3.12
CA ALA A 24 13.61 -6.23 -4.13
C ALA A 24 14.49 -5.15 -3.49
N LEU A 25 14.02 -4.46 -2.46
CA LEU A 25 14.76 -3.38 -1.80
C LEU A 25 15.99 -3.90 -1.06
N SER A 26 15.93 -5.07 -0.41
CA SER A 26 17.12 -5.67 0.23
C SER A 26 18.20 -6.00 -0.80
N ALA A 27 17.83 -6.47 -2.00
CA ALA A 27 18.77 -6.70 -3.08
C ALA A 27 19.45 -5.42 -3.60
N HIS A 28 18.80 -4.24 -3.44
CA HIS A 28 19.38 -2.92 -3.71
C HIS A 28 20.20 -2.36 -2.53
N GLY A 29 20.46 -3.14 -1.47
CA GLY A 29 21.23 -2.71 -0.31
C GLY A 29 20.48 -1.77 0.64
N VAL A 30 19.15 -1.81 0.64
CA VAL A 30 18.29 -1.06 1.56
C VAL A 30 18.17 -1.84 2.87
N ARG A 31 18.35 -1.18 4.00
CA ARG A 31 18.01 -1.73 5.32
C ARG A 31 16.50 -1.66 5.53
N LEU A 32 15.90 -2.72 6.07
CA LEU A 32 14.45 -2.84 6.17
C LEU A 32 13.98 -2.91 7.63
N ILE A 33 12.87 -2.20 7.89
CA ILE A 33 12.00 -2.42 9.03
C ILE A 33 10.70 -2.99 8.45
N LEU A 34 10.40 -4.25 8.78
CA LEU A 34 9.27 -4.99 8.24
C LEU A 34 8.15 -5.02 9.27
N SER A 35 6.97 -4.51 8.90
CA SER A 35 5.82 -4.48 9.81
C SER A 35 4.59 -5.18 9.24
N ALA A 36 3.99 -6.02 10.07
CA ALA A 36 2.70 -6.67 9.92
C ALA A 36 2.29 -7.26 11.27
N ARG A 37 1.07 -7.81 11.37
CA ARG A 37 0.55 -8.36 12.63
C ARG A 37 1.27 -9.61 13.14
N ARG A 38 1.72 -10.48 12.23
CA ARG A 38 2.28 -11.80 12.56
C ARG A 38 3.81 -11.77 12.50
N LEU A 39 4.45 -11.86 13.67
CA LEU A 39 5.91 -11.84 13.78
C LEU A 39 6.56 -13.01 13.02
N GLU A 40 6.02 -14.22 13.12
CA GLU A 40 6.55 -15.41 12.44
C GLU A 40 6.67 -15.20 10.91
N GLU A 41 5.66 -14.58 10.31
CA GLU A 41 5.67 -14.29 8.88
C GLU A 41 6.68 -13.17 8.52
N LEU A 42 6.85 -12.19 9.40
CA LEU A 42 7.89 -11.17 9.22
C LEU A 42 9.29 -11.78 9.27
N GLU A 43 9.54 -12.68 10.22
CA GLU A 43 10.81 -13.39 10.34
C GLU A 43 11.07 -14.32 9.13
N ARG A 44 10.03 -14.98 8.62
CA ARG A 44 10.11 -15.75 7.37
C ARG A 44 10.55 -14.87 6.20
N VAL A 45 9.97 -13.68 6.07
CA VAL A 45 10.33 -12.73 5.00
C VAL A 45 11.74 -12.19 5.25
N ARG A 46 12.03 -11.73 6.47
CA ARG A 46 13.33 -11.17 6.84
C ARG A 46 14.48 -12.12 6.53
N SER A 47 14.35 -13.41 6.89
CA SER A 47 15.37 -14.43 6.68
C SER A 47 15.67 -14.73 5.21
N ARG A 48 14.78 -14.37 4.29
CA ARG A 48 14.93 -14.53 2.83
C ARG A 48 15.42 -13.27 2.13
N CYS A 49 15.49 -12.14 2.83
CA CYS A 49 16.06 -10.91 2.31
C CYS A 49 17.58 -11.01 2.18
N ALA A 50 18.15 -10.29 1.22
CA ALA A 50 19.62 -10.13 1.16
C ALA A 50 20.09 -9.38 2.41
N ASN A 51 21.20 -9.84 3.01
CA ASN A 51 21.75 -9.27 4.25
C ASN A 51 20.74 -9.26 5.43
N ALA A 52 20.10 -10.40 5.67
CA ALA A 52 19.01 -10.59 6.64
C ALA A 52 19.28 -10.00 8.04
N ASP A 53 20.54 -10.03 8.50
CA ASP A 53 20.94 -9.54 9.83
C ASP A 53 20.82 -8.01 9.97
N GLN A 54 20.79 -7.27 8.85
CA GLN A 54 20.64 -5.82 8.83
C GLN A 54 19.18 -5.37 8.94
N HIS A 55 18.22 -6.29 8.85
CA HIS A 55 16.79 -5.99 8.84
C HIS A 55 16.15 -6.24 10.21
N ARG A 56 15.02 -5.58 10.46
CA ARG A 56 14.25 -5.70 11.70
C ARG A 56 12.81 -6.07 11.42
N SER A 57 12.23 -6.89 12.28
CA SER A 57 10.80 -7.22 12.28
C SER A 57 10.12 -6.48 13.42
N LEU A 58 9.17 -5.62 13.09
CA LEU A 58 8.43 -4.79 14.02
C LEU A 58 6.93 -5.09 13.90
N PRO A 59 6.36 -5.96 14.77
CA PRO A 59 4.94 -6.29 14.73
C PRO A 59 4.06 -5.05 14.87
N LEU A 60 3.02 -4.94 14.01
CA LEU A 60 2.15 -3.79 13.96
C LEU A 60 0.75 -4.18 13.45
N ASP A 61 -0.30 -3.81 14.21
CA ASP A 61 -1.67 -3.83 13.71
C ASP A 61 -2.11 -2.41 13.35
N LEU A 62 -2.28 -2.14 12.06
CA LEU A 62 -2.70 -0.82 11.54
C LEU A 62 -4.09 -0.38 12.02
N ALA A 63 -4.89 -1.28 12.59
CA ALA A 63 -6.19 -0.94 13.16
C ALA A 63 -6.12 -0.45 14.61
N ALA A 64 -5.03 -0.74 15.34
CA ALA A 64 -4.92 -0.41 16.76
C ALA A 64 -3.44 -0.37 17.19
N PHE A 65 -2.86 0.81 17.23
CA PHE A 65 -1.46 1.01 17.63
C PHE A 65 -1.23 2.46 18.10
N ASP A 66 -0.16 2.65 18.87
CA ASP A 66 0.37 3.97 19.18
C ASP A 66 1.43 4.35 18.13
N ALA A 67 1.11 5.33 17.29
CA ALA A 67 1.97 5.71 16.17
C ALA A 67 3.31 6.33 16.62
N GLU A 68 3.30 7.08 17.72
CA GLU A 68 4.52 7.68 18.27
C GLU A 68 5.43 6.61 18.88
N ALA A 69 4.88 5.74 19.73
CA ALA A 69 5.64 4.68 20.37
C ALA A 69 6.28 3.73 19.35
N VAL A 70 5.52 3.27 18.34
CA VAL A 70 6.06 2.37 17.30
C VAL A 70 7.08 3.07 16.42
N THR A 71 6.91 4.37 16.16
CA THR A 71 7.90 5.14 15.39
C THR A 71 9.20 5.32 16.16
N GLN A 72 9.14 5.60 17.46
CA GLN A 72 10.33 5.65 18.31
C GLN A 72 11.08 4.32 18.32
N GLN A 73 10.36 3.21 18.42
CA GLN A 73 10.96 1.89 18.33
C GLN A 73 11.61 1.66 16.95
N ALA A 74 10.95 2.00 15.86
CA ALA A 74 11.50 1.88 14.51
C ALA A 74 12.78 2.69 14.34
N LEU A 75 12.81 3.93 14.87
CA LEU A 75 14.00 4.80 14.84
C LEU A 75 15.15 4.24 15.71
N ALA A 76 14.85 3.69 16.87
CA ALA A 76 15.87 3.09 17.76
C ALA A 76 16.52 1.85 17.10
N GLU A 77 15.75 1.03 16.40
CA GLU A 77 16.24 -0.20 15.79
C GLU A 77 16.84 -0.01 14.37
N GLY A 78 16.32 0.93 13.59
CA GLY A 78 16.67 1.13 12.18
C GLY A 78 17.40 2.43 11.86
N GLY A 79 17.47 3.36 12.81
CA GLY A 79 17.99 4.71 12.56
C GLY A 79 17.01 5.58 11.78
N ALA A 80 17.51 6.55 11.06
CA ALA A 80 16.68 7.45 10.26
C ALA A 80 15.91 6.69 9.16
N ILE A 81 14.60 6.91 9.09
CA ILE A 81 13.72 6.30 8.06
C ILE A 81 13.78 7.17 6.81
N ASP A 82 14.37 6.66 5.72
CA ASP A 82 14.44 7.35 4.44
C ASP A 82 13.19 7.11 3.58
N LEU A 83 12.62 5.90 3.64
CA LEU A 83 11.40 5.53 2.93
C LEU A 83 10.37 4.96 3.92
N LEU A 84 9.16 5.51 3.88
CA LEU A 84 8.00 4.90 4.54
C LEU A 84 7.05 4.36 3.48
N ILE A 85 6.90 3.01 3.43
CA ILE A 85 6.14 2.31 2.40
C ILE A 85 4.85 1.75 2.99
N HIS A 86 3.74 2.39 2.68
CA HIS A 86 2.40 1.96 3.08
C HIS A 86 1.87 0.89 2.13
N SER A 87 2.12 -0.40 2.45
CA SER A 87 1.63 -1.54 1.67
C SER A 87 0.59 -2.38 2.42
N GLY A 88 0.33 -2.09 3.68
CA GLY A 88 -0.71 -2.73 4.46
C GLY A 88 -2.11 -2.35 3.98
N GLY A 89 -3.02 -3.32 3.95
CA GLY A 89 -4.42 -3.07 3.60
C GLY A 89 -5.25 -4.32 3.45
N VAL A 90 -6.56 -4.15 3.50
CA VAL A 90 -7.59 -5.19 3.31
C VAL A 90 -8.57 -4.79 2.23
N SER A 91 -9.15 -5.76 1.53
CA SER A 91 -10.15 -5.54 0.49
C SER A 91 -11.56 -5.93 0.99
N GLN A 92 -12.57 -5.73 0.16
CA GLN A 92 -13.98 -6.04 0.41
C GLN A 92 -14.56 -6.89 -0.71
N ARG A 93 -15.50 -7.77 -0.37
CA ARG A 93 -16.31 -8.56 -1.32
C ARG A 93 -17.75 -8.64 -0.85
N SER A 94 -18.46 -7.51 -0.87
CA SER A 94 -19.88 -7.40 -0.55
C SER A 94 -20.50 -6.18 -1.22
N THR A 95 -21.79 -6.17 -1.46
CA THR A 95 -22.51 -4.99 -1.95
C THR A 95 -22.64 -3.94 -0.83
N VAL A 96 -22.99 -2.70 -1.17
CA VAL A 96 -23.22 -1.66 -0.17
C VAL A 96 -24.34 -2.05 0.80
N ALA A 97 -25.41 -2.67 0.28
CA ALA A 97 -26.56 -3.08 1.11
C ALA A 97 -26.24 -4.24 2.08
N GLU A 98 -25.27 -5.07 1.74
CA GLU A 98 -24.85 -6.22 2.55
C GLU A 98 -23.71 -5.88 3.52
N THR A 99 -23.10 -4.70 3.42
CA THR A 99 -21.91 -4.37 4.19
C THR A 99 -22.23 -3.61 5.46
N ASP A 100 -21.94 -4.21 6.59
CA ASP A 100 -22.08 -3.57 7.90
C ASP A 100 -21.19 -2.33 8.02
N MET A 101 -21.69 -1.30 8.71
CA MET A 101 -20.92 -0.07 8.97
C MET A 101 -19.64 -0.33 9.76
N ALA A 102 -19.61 -1.36 10.61
CA ALA A 102 -18.40 -1.77 11.32
C ALA A 102 -17.30 -2.24 10.36
N VAL A 103 -17.66 -2.99 9.32
CA VAL A 103 -16.73 -3.44 8.27
C VAL A 103 -16.20 -2.26 7.47
N GLN A 104 -17.06 -1.29 7.12
CA GLN A 104 -16.63 -0.09 6.40
C GLN A 104 -15.64 0.74 7.23
N ARG A 105 -15.92 0.94 8.53
CA ARG A 105 -15.00 1.63 9.45
C ARG A 105 -13.68 0.88 9.58
N ARG A 106 -13.70 -0.44 9.74
CA ARG A 106 -12.49 -1.27 9.85
C ARG A 106 -11.59 -1.16 8.62
N ILE A 107 -12.18 -1.14 7.42
CA ILE A 107 -11.42 -0.97 6.18
C ILE A 107 -10.78 0.42 6.12
N MET A 108 -11.50 1.47 6.51
CA MET A 108 -10.95 2.83 6.59
C MET A 108 -9.84 2.91 7.63
N GLU A 109 -10.03 2.30 8.80
CA GLU A 109 -9.02 2.28 9.86
C GLU A 109 -7.71 1.68 9.38
N ILE A 110 -7.76 0.47 8.80
CA ILE A 110 -6.56 -0.23 8.33
C ILE A 110 -5.92 0.46 7.12
N ASN A 111 -6.72 0.80 6.10
CA ASN A 111 -6.20 1.22 4.81
C ASN A 111 -5.82 2.70 4.77
N TYR A 112 -6.46 3.53 5.58
CA TYR A 112 -6.31 4.99 5.54
C TYR A 112 -5.78 5.53 6.86
N PHE A 113 -6.52 5.41 7.98
CA PHE A 113 -6.10 6.01 9.25
C PHE A 113 -4.78 5.45 9.77
N GLY A 114 -4.54 4.13 9.68
CA GLY A 114 -3.27 3.55 10.04
C GLY A 114 -2.09 4.08 9.22
N ALA A 115 -2.29 4.31 7.92
CA ALA A 115 -1.26 4.88 7.06
C ALA A 115 -0.95 6.34 7.41
N ILE A 116 -2.00 7.18 7.59
CA ILE A 116 -1.78 8.60 7.91
C ILE A 116 -1.22 8.80 9.32
N ALA A 117 -1.59 7.96 10.30
CA ALA A 117 -1.03 8.02 11.64
C ALA A 117 0.49 7.80 11.65
N LEU A 118 0.98 6.77 10.94
CA LEU A 118 2.42 6.55 10.76
C LEU A 118 3.08 7.70 9.98
N THR A 119 2.40 8.22 8.95
CA THR A 119 2.91 9.37 8.20
C THR A 119 3.11 10.57 9.11
N HIS A 120 2.13 10.91 9.95
CA HIS A 120 2.23 12.01 10.92
C HIS A 120 3.39 11.81 11.90
N ALA A 121 3.59 10.61 12.40
CA ALA A 121 4.65 10.33 13.37
C ALA A 121 6.07 10.38 12.75
N VAL A 122 6.21 10.01 11.48
CA VAL A 122 7.52 10.00 10.78
C VAL A 122 7.85 11.35 10.14
N LEU A 123 6.85 12.09 9.69
CA LEU A 123 6.98 13.33 8.91
C LEU A 123 7.89 14.39 9.56
N PRO A 124 7.78 14.71 10.87
CA PRO A 124 8.63 15.74 11.49
C PRO A 124 10.13 15.43 11.36
N GLY A 125 10.50 14.16 11.55
CA GLY A 125 11.88 13.72 11.40
C GLY A 125 12.40 13.83 9.97
N MET A 126 11.57 13.56 8.97
CA MET A 126 11.91 13.71 7.56
C MET A 126 12.06 15.21 7.18
N ILE A 127 11.15 16.08 7.63
CA ILE A 127 11.22 17.53 7.42
C ILE A 127 12.51 18.09 8.03
N ALA A 128 12.82 17.74 9.28
CA ALA A 128 14.02 18.22 9.95
C ALA A 128 15.32 17.88 9.20
N ARG A 129 15.36 16.72 8.53
CA ARG A 129 16.50 16.27 7.71
C ARG A 129 16.43 16.75 6.26
N LYS A 130 15.33 17.37 5.84
CA LYS A 130 15.03 17.72 4.43
C LYS A 130 15.21 16.53 3.48
N SER A 131 14.87 15.35 3.93
CA SER A 131 15.05 14.10 3.19
C SER A 131 14.06 13.05 3.66
N GLY A 132 13.31 12.46 2.73
CA GLY A 132 12.35 11.39 2.98
C GLY A 132 11.48 11.13 1.77
N HIS A 133 10.95 9.92 1.69
CA HIS A 133 10.07 9.52 0.60
C HIS A 133 8.93 8.64 1.12
N PHE A 134 7.71 9.09 0.96
CA PHE A 134 6.49 8.32 1.24
C PHE A 134 6.07 7.57 -0.02
N VAL A 135 5.95 6.24 0.08
CA VAL A 135 5.47 5.37 -1.00
C VAL A 135 4.16 4.73 -0.58
N VAL A 136 3.10 4.97 -1.33
CA VAL A 136 1.75 4.57 -0.93
C VAL A 136 1.17 3.59 -1.93
N ILE A 137 0.97 2.34 -1.50
CA ILE A 137 0.33 1.34 -2.35
C ILE A 137 -1.19 1.53 -2.30
N SER A 138 -1.68 2.34 -3.23
CA SER A 138 -3.09 2.53 -3.50
C SER A 138 -3.64 1.37 -4.35
N SER A 139 -4.36 1.66 -5.40
CA SER A 139 -4.91 0.74 -6.39
C SER A 139 -5.50 1.55 -7.54
N LEU A 140 -5.74 0.94 -8.70
CA LEU A 140 -6.65 1.51 -9.69
C LEU A 140 -8.04 1.80 -9.08
N SER A 141 -8.42 1.05 -8.01
CA SER A 141 -9.64 1.35 -7.23
C SER A 141 -9.59 2.65 -6.43
N GLY A 142 -8.45 3.32 -6.37
CA GLY A 142 -8.32 4.71 -5.86
C GLY A 142 -8.61 5.78 -6.93
N LYS A 143 -8.75 5.40 -8.19
CA LYS A 143 -9.11 6.27 -9.31
C LYS A 143 -10.48 5.94 -9.88
N ILE A 144 -10.87 4.67 -9.83
CA ILE A 144 -12.17 4.15 -10.31
C ILE A 144 -12.80 3.28 -9.22
N SER A 145 -14.12 3.08 -9.30
CA SER A 145 -14.81 2.21 -8.35
C SER A 145 -15.52 1.09 -9.10
N THR A 146 -15.58 -0.08 -8.48
CA THR A 146 -16.27 -1.24 -9.02
C THR A 146 -17.30 -1.77 -8.02
N PRO A 147 -18.36 -2.44 -8.45
CA PRO A 147 -19.29 -3.09 -7.54
C PRO A 147 -18.61 -3.98 -6.50
N ARG A 148 -19.22 -4.19 -5.35
CA ARG A 148 -18.76 -5.04 -4.24
C ARG A 148 -17.44 -4.63 -3.57
N ARG A 149 -16.94 -3.40 -3.82
CA ARG A 149 -15.68 -2.87 -3.27
C ARG A 149 -15.81 -1.41 -2.81
N SER A 150 -17.00 -1.00 -2.34
CA SER A 150 -17.30 0.40 -2.01
C SER A 150 -16.37 0.99 -0.96
N ALA A 151 -16.26 0.35 0.22
CA ALA A 151 -15.38 0.82 1.30
C ALA A 151 -13.89 0.73 0.93
N TYR A 152 -13.50 -0.33 0.22
CA TYR A 152 -12.15 -0.46 -0.30
C TYR A 152 -11.80 0.67 -1.27
N ALA A 153 -12.67 0.92 -2.25
CA ALA A 153 -12.45 2.02 -3.20
C ALA A 153 -12.43 3.38 -2.49
N ALA A 154 -13.35 3.60 -1.53
CA ALA A 154 -13.37 4.82 -0.73
C ALA A 154 -12.05 5.03 0.02
N SER A 155 -11.52 3.99 0.70
CA SER A 155 -10.25 4.09 1.42
C SER A 155 -9.08 4.40 0.49
N LYS A 156 -9.06 3.80 -0.71
CA LYS A 156 -7.99 4.05 -1.69
C LYS A 156 -8.11 5.44 -2.34
N HIS A 157 -9.32 5.99 -2.52
CA HIS A 157 -9.53 7.39 -2.93
C HIS A 157 -9.09 8.37 -1.83
N ALA A 158 -9.37 8.06 -0.56
CA ALA A 158 -8.96 8.87 0.58
C ALA A 158 -7.42 9.01 0.65
N LEU A 159 -6.66 7.93 0.38
CA LEU A 159 -5.21 7.99 0.28
C LEU A 159 -4.75 9.01 -0.79
N HIS A 160 -5.41 9.05 -1.96
CA HIS A 160 -5.06 10.04 -2.98
C HIS A 160 -5.27 11.47 -2.49
N GLY A 161 -6.44 11.75 -1.89
CA GLY A 161 -6.72 13.09 -1.37
C GLY A 161 -5.68 13.55 -0.35
N PHE A 162 -5.31 12.68 0.59
CA PHE A 162 -4.33 13.01 1.63
C PHE A 162 -2.91 13.14 1.07
N PHE A 163 -2.44 12.16 0.32
CA PHE A 163 -1.04 12.14 -0.13
C PHE A 163 -0.75 13.09 -1.30
N ASP A 164 -1.76 13.47 -2.09
CA ASP A 164 -1.63 14.55 -3.09
C ASP A 164 -1.47 15.91 -2.39
N ALA A 165 -2.24 16.17 -1.32
CA ALA A 165 -2.07 17.37 -0.51
C ALA A 165 -0.69 17.39 0.18
N LEU A 166 -0.32 16.31 0.86
CA LEU A 166 0.98 16.18 1.51
C LEU A 166 2.13 16.41 0.52
N ARG A 167 2.06 15.86 -0.70
CA ARG A 167 3.09 16.07 -1.73
C ARG A 167 3.31 17.54 -2.02
N ALA A 168 2.23 18.31 -2.17
CA ALA A 168 2.30 19.75 -2.44
C ALA A 168 2.90 20.52 -1.25
N GLU A 169 2.50 20.16 -0.02
CA GLU A 169 2.98 20.81 1.21
C GLU A 169 4.47 20.59 1.45
N VAL A 170 5.00 19.38 1.19
CA VAL A 170 6.38 19.02 1.54
C VAL A 170 7.37 19.10 0.37
N TYR A 171 6.93 19.53 -0.80
CA TYR A 171 7.79 19.58 -1.99
C TYR A 171 9.03 20.46 -1.76
N GLY A 172 8.83 21.63 -1.13
CA GLY A 172 9.91 22.57 -0.77
C GLY A 172 10.81 22.08 0.37
N GLU A 173 10.37 21.07 1.13
CA GLU A 173 11.13 20.49 2.25
C GLU A 173 12.08 19.36 1.81
N GLY A 174 12.22 19.11 0.52
CA GLY A 174 13.09 18.05 0.01
C GLY A 174 12.51 16.63 0.14
N LEU A 175 11.22 16.51 0.48
CA LEU A 175 10.52 15.22 0.60
C LEU A 175 9.83 14.85 -0.72
N ARG A 176 9.60 13.56 -0.89
CA ARG A 176 8.89 13.00 -2.07
C ARG A 176 7.72 12.13 -1.65
N VAL A 177 6.72 12.04 -2.53
CA VAL A 177 5.55 11.18 -2.36
C VAL A 177 5.26 10.49 -3.68
N THR A 178 5.30 9.14 -3.69
CA THR A 178 4.90 8.30 -4.81
C THR A 178 3.63 7.55 -4.46
N ILE A 179 2.56 7.73 -5.24
CA ILE A 179 1.35 6.93 -5.13
C ILE A 179 1.36 5.86 -6.21
N VAL A 180 1.37 4.61 -5.79
CA VAL A 180 1.33 3.45 -6.69
C VAL A 180 -0.10 2.97 -6.84
N CYS A 181 -0.58 2.83 -8.06
CA CYS A 181 -1.93 2.39 -8.41
C CYS A 181 -1.88 1.05 -9.18
N PRO A 182 -1.70 -0.08 -8.48
CA PRO A 182 -1.70 -1.37 -9.15
C PRO A 182 -3.10 -1.72 -9.69
N GLY A 183 -3.10 -2.37 -10.86
CA GLY A 183 -4.21 -3.17 -11.34
C GLY A 183 -4.26 -4.54 -10.65
N TYR A 184 -4.69 -5.55 -11.39
CA TYR A 184 -4.72 -6.91 -10.84
C TYR A 184 -3.32 -7.43 -10.61
N THR A 185 -3.02 -7.77 -9.35
CA THR A 185 -1.75 -8.34 -8.92
C THR A 185 -2.01 -9.68 -8.23
N LYS A 186 -1.27 -10.72 -8.60
CA LYS A 186 -1.42 -12.08 -8.09
C LYS A 186 -0.98 -12.16 -6.62
N THR A 187 -1.89 -11.82 -5.70
CA THR A 187 -1.69 -11.84 -4.25
C THR A 187 -2.86 -12.53 -3.55
N ASN A 188 -2.72 -12.80 -2.27
CA ASN A 188 -3.80 -13.36 -1.44
C ASN A 188 -4.82 -12.31 -0.95
N LEU A 189 -4.82 -11.10 -1.51
CA LEU A 189 -5.69 -10.01 -1.07
C LEU A 189 -7.19 -10.37 -1.16
N SER A 190 -7.59 -11.10 -2.22
CA SER A 190 -8.99 -11.54 -2.36
C SER A 190 -9.38 -12.63 -1.38
N LEU A 191 -8.46 -13.54 -1.04
CA LEU A 191 -8.71 -14.58 -0.03
C LEU A 191 -9.01 -13.98 1.34
N HIS A 192 -8.30 -12.89 1.69
CA HIS A 192 -8.43 -12.18 2.96
C HIS A 192 -9.38 -10.97 2.89
N ALA A 193 -10.08 -10.78 1.77
CA ALA A 193 -11.06 -9.70 1.65
C ALA A 193 -12.20 -9.91 2.65
N LEU A 194 -12.73 -8.83 3.21
CA LEU A 194 -13.83 -8.90 4.16
C LEU A 194 -15.16 -9.06 3.42
N THR A 195 -16.00 -9.95 3.94
CA THR A 195 -17.44 -10.07 3.58
C THR A 195 -18.24 -8.97 4.26
N GLY A 196 -19.54 -8.87 3.98
CA GLY A 196 -20.39 -7.83 4.54
C GLY A 196 -20.50 -7.84 6.05
N ASP A 197 -20.40 -9.01 6.67
CA ASP A 197 -20.42 -9.27 8.11
C ASP A 197 -19.02 -9.25 8.76
N GLY A 198 -17.95 -9.01 7.98
CA GLY A 198 -16.58 -8.97 8.45
C GLY A 198 -15.83 -10.29 8.44
N GLY A 199 -16.44 -11.37 7.97
CA GLY A 199 -15.78 -12.65 7.73
C GLY A 199 -14.74 -12.57 6.60
N ALA A 200 -13.97 -13.64 6.41
CA ALA A 200 -13.05 -13.77 5.29
C ALA A 200 -13.77 -14.30 4.04
N HIS A 201 -13.52 -13.67 2.89
CA HIS A 201 -14.12 -14.14 1.61
C HIS A 201 -13.67 -15.54 1.20
N GLY A 202 -12.41 -15.91 1.47
CA GLY A 202 -11.89 -17.27 1.29
C GLY A 202 -11.73 -17.72 -0.18
N GLN A 203 -12.02 -16.88 -1.16
CA GLN A 203 -11.95 -17.24 -2.58
C GLN A 203 -10.97 -16.37 -3.35
N MET A 204 -10.20 -17.00 -4.23
CA MET A 204 -9.30 -16.29 -5.14
C MET A 204 -10.10 -15.70 -6.31
N ASP A 205 -10.00 -14.40 -6.51
CA ASP A 205 -10.54 -13.72 -7.69
C ASP A 205 -9.79 -14.22 -8.94
N PRO A 206 -10.48 -14.81 -9.94
CA PRO A 206 -9.85 -15.35 -11.15
C PRO A 206 -9.06 -14.30 -11.95
N THR A 207 -9.50 -13.05 -11.93
CA THR A 207 -8.79 -11.95 -12.61
C THR A 207 -7.51 -11.60 -11.86
N GLN A 208 -7.56 -11.60 -10.53
CA GLN A 208 -6.38 -11.37 -9.69
C GLN A 208 -5.35 -12.49 -9.81
N ALA A 209 -5.80 -13.75 -9.95
CA ALA A 209 -4.92 -14.89 -10.16
C ALA A 209 -4.10 -14.82 -11.46
N LYS A 210 -4.63 -14.12 -12.48
CA LYS A 210 -3.99 -13.87 -13.79
C LYS A 210 -3.28 -12.53 -13.86
N GLY A 211 -3.26 -11.77 -12.78
CA GLY A 211 -2.63 -10.46 -12.71
C GLY A 211 -1.10 -10.50 -12.78
N MET A 212 -0.50 -9.32 -12.75
CA MET A 212 0.95 -9.15 -12.65
C MET A 212 1.49 -9.85 -11.40
N THR A 213 2.70 -10.41 -11.45
CA THR A 213 3.32 -10.99 -10.25
C THR A 213 3.76 -9.89 -9.29
N PRO A 214 3.76 -10.14 -7.96
CA PRO A 214 4.25 -9.19 -6.98
C PRO A 214 5.69 -8.75 -7.23
N GLU A 215 6.54 -9.65 -7.71
CA GLU A 215 7.96 -9.39 -8.00
C GLU A 215 8.12 -8.40 -9.17
N ALA A 216 7.35 -8.60 -10.25
CA ALA A 216 7.35 -7.69 -11.39
C ALA A 216 6.84 -6.30 -10.99
N LEU A 217 5.83 -6.23 -10.12
CA LEU A 217 5.33 -4.98 -9.59
C LEU A 217 6.37 -4.31 -8.68
N ALA A 218 7.01 -5.05 -7.79
CA ALA A 218 8.05 -4.54 -6.89
C ALA A 218 9.22 -3.92 -7.67
N ALA A 219 9.67 -4.56 -8.74
CA ALA A 219 10.71 -4.01 -9.61
C ALA A 219 10.30 -2.66 -10.24
N ARG A 220 9.04 -2.53 -10.69
CA ARG A 220 8.51 -1.25 -11.21
C ARG A 220 8.41 -0.18 -10.12
N ILE A 221 8.05 -0.57 -8.89
CA ILE A 221 7.99 0.36 -7.75
C ILE A 221 9.40 0.85 -7.38
N CYS A 222 10.40 -0.03 -7.34
CA CYS A 222 11.79 0.38 -7.09
C CYS A 222 12.26 1.41 -8.14
N GLN A 223 11.97 1.17 -9.43
CA GLN A 223 12.28 2.14 -10.49
C GLN A 223 11.55 3.47 -10.31
N ALA A 224 10.28 3.46 -9.92
CA ALA A 224 9.51 4.67 -9.66
C ALA A 224 10.08 5.47 -8.48
N ILE A 225 10.51 4.79 -7.41
CA ILE A 225 11.18 5.41 -6.26
C ILE A 225 12.50 6.08 -6.71
N GLU A 226 13.34 5.37 -7.48
CA GLU A 226 14.61 5.91 -7.97
C GLU A 226 14.43 7.14 -8.86
N ARG A 227 13.36 7.14 -9.69
CA ARG A 227 13.00 8.25 -10.58
C ARG A 227 12.18 9.34 -9.90
N GLU A 228 11.81 9.15 -8.64
CA GLU A 228 10.95 10.06 -7.87
C GLU A 228 9.61 10.32 -8.59
N GLU A 229 9.04 9.27 -9.23
CA GLU A 229 7.75 9.38 -9.92
C GLU A 229 6.64 9.68 -8.92
N GLU A 230 5.83 10.70 -9.18
CA GLU A 230 4.76 11.12 -8.29
C GLU A 230 3.58 10.13 -8.27
N GLU A 231 3.28 9.52 -9.41
CA GLU A 231 2.21 8.55 -9.57
C GLU A 231 2.61 7.44 -10.54
N LEU A 232 2.44 6.18 -10.12
CA LEU A 232 2.68 5.00 -10.94
C LEU A 232 1.37 4.25 -11.18
N LEU A 233 0.78 4.38 -12.37
CA LEU A 233 -0.30 3.52 -12.83
C LEU A 233 0.31 2.26 -13.46
N VAL A 234 0.05 1.08 -12.92
CA VAL A 234 0.65 -0.17 -13.40
C VAL A 234 -0.36 -1.30 -13.43
N GLY A 235 -0.50 -1.94 -14.58
CA GLY A 235 -1.47 -3.03 -14.81
C GLY A 235 -1.57 -3.38 -16.28
N GLY A 236 -2.61 -4.12 -16.62
CA GLY A 236 -2.97 -4.46 -17.99
C GLY A 236 -3.94 -3.45 -18.63
N LYS A 237 -4.90 -3.97 -19.40
CA LYS A 237 -5.90 -3.15 -20.10
C LYS A 237 -6.83 -2.39 -19.14
N GLU A 238 -6.95 -2.82 -17.88
CA GLU A 238 -7.76 -2.17 -16.85
C GLU A 238 -7.28 -0.74 -16.50
N VAL A 239 -6.03 -0.40 -16.77
CA VAL A 239 -5.52 0.98 -16.65
C VAL A 239 -6.29 1.95 -17.55
N LEU A 240 -6.72 1.51 -18.73
CA LEU A 240 -7.50 2.34 -19.64
C LEU A 240 -8.84 2.79 -19.04
N ALA A 241 -9.39 2.03 -18.09
CA ALA A 241 -10.63 2.40 -17.41
C ALA A 241 -10.49 3.69 -16.57
N VAL A 242 -9.28 4.00 -16.09
CA VAL A 242 -8.98 5.25 -15.35
C VAL A 242 -9.16 6.45 -16.31
N TYR A 243 -8.57 6.37 -17.49
CA TYR A 243 -8.69 7.42 -18.51
C TYR A 243 -10.12 7.51 -19.04
N LEU A 244 -10.79 6.35 -19.25
CA LEU A 244 -12.18 6.32 -19.67
C LEU A 244 -13.09 7.02 -18.65
N LYS A 245 -12.91 6.77 -17.34
CA LYS A 245 -13.66 7.47 -16.29
C LYS A 245 -13.38 8.96 -16.29
N ARG A 246 -12.12 9.37 -16.50
CA ARG A 246 -11.72 10.78 -16.47
C ARG A 246 -12.32 11.60 -17.60
N PHE A 247 -12.27 11.06 -18.82
CA PHE A 247 -12.63 11.81 -20.03
C PHE A 247 -14.02 11.49 -20.58
N TRP A 248 -14.54 10.28 -20.32
CA TRP A 248 -15.86 9.82 -20.77
C TRP A 248 -16.63 9.11 -19.64
N PRO A 249 -17.01 9.84 -18.57
CA PRO A 249 -17.61 9.23 -17.37
C PRO A 249 -18.93 8.50 -17.66
N SER A 250 -19.76 9.01 -18.59
CA SER A 250 -21.01 8.34 -18.96
C SER A 250 -20.79 6.97 -19.63
N LEU A 251 -19.75 6.85 -20.47
CA LEU A 251 -19.37 5.58 -21.09
C LEU A 251 -18.82 4.60 -20.06
N TYR A 252 -17.94 5.07 -19.17
CA TYR A 252 -17.46 4.27 -18.06
C TYR A 252 -18.61 3.74 -17.19
N ASN A 253 -19.56 4.60 -16.81
CA ASN A 253 -20.71 4.23 -15.99
C ASN A 253 -21.60 3.18 -16.67
N ARG A 254 -21.76 3.26 -17.99
CA ARG A 254 -22.51 2.24 -18.76
C ARG A 254 -21.76 0.91 -18.78
N MET A 255 -20.44 0.94 -18.94
CA MET A 255 -19.59 -0.25 -18.95
C MET A 255 -19.59 -0.94 -17.58
N ILE A 256 -19.34 -0.20 -16.50
CA ILE A 256 -19.17 -0.78 -15.15
C ILE A 256 -20.45 -1.43 -14.62
N ARG A 257 -21.64 -0.92 -14.99
CA ARG A 257 -22.94 -1.53 -14.65
C ARG A 257 -23.12 -2.94 -15.22
N ARG A 258 -22.43 -3.25 -16.32
CA ARG A 258 -22.49 -4.56 -17.01
C ARG A 258 -21.36 -5.50 -16.62
N THR A 259 -20.37 -4.99 -15.88
CA THR A 259 -19.20 -5.79 -15.49
C THR A 259 -19.60 -6.70 -14.32
N LYS A 260 -19.50 -8.01 -14.54
CA LYS A 260 -19.62 -9.01 -13.48
C LYS A 260 -18.30 -9.03 -12.70
N ILE A 261 -18.33 -8.59 -11.44
CA ILE A 261 -17.20 -8.66 -10.51
C ILE A 261 -17.51 -9.75 -9.51
N THR A 262 -16.66 -10.74 -9.48
CA THR A 262 -16.73 -11.86 -8.51
C THR A 262 -16.11 -11.44 -7.19
#